data_f9d709a753ddb7349419903f77baeb71
#
_entry.id   f9d709a753ddb7349419903f77baeb71
#
_cell.length_a   1.000
_cell.length_b   1.000
_cell.length_c   1.000
_cell.angle_alpha   90.00
_cell.angle_beta   90.00
_cell.angle_gamma   90.00
#
_symmetry.space_group_name_H-M   'P 1'
#
loop_
_entity.id
_entity.type
_entity.pdbx_description
1 polymer ?
#
loop_
_entity_poly.entity_id
_entity_poly.type
_entity_poly.pdbx_seq_one_letter_code
_entity_poly.pdbx_strand_id
1 'polypeptide(L)'
;ATVWVDNTQDGGRELCRQAIVGSTCTSIGYSHVAFFGGVDYEIFLSAIQGRQDSLYLRHTPEWYRFRKDVLTYHTITDAWGLLPGDSLLARAGACLTPEVGGKGWSYSGGELMPGVRSADVTHVDVINEKNFGWLNWMVLAIYLLAMLGMGFYFMRKEKGADDFFKGGGRIPWWAAGISIYATMLSAITYMTIPAKAYTTDWTYYPMLWMILLISFPVIKYYLPYFRKLNVTSAYEVLEQRFNLATRLLASFLFCVFMIVRMAMVLYLPSLALTAVTGIDIYLCIVLMGLITIVYCTMGGVEAVIWGDVVQGLILVGGAIFAVIYLAVNTEGGVTGCIDIALENDKLRLFDWSNSWSQATWWVIIIGGLANNLISYTSDQTVIQRFMTTPDEKSAGRGILVNGLMSVFVSVAFYMIGTGLYTFYKTHPTELDVTMGQSDAIFPFFM
;
A
#
# COMPACT_ATOMS: atom_id res chain seq x y z
N ALA A 1 -27.26 -20.42 16.33
CA ALA A 1 -26.04 -21.14 16.72
C ALA A 1 -24.86 -20.30 16.21
N THR A 2 -24.17 -19.64 17.09
CA THR A 2 -22.96 -18.88 16.76
C THR A 2 -21.84 -19.90 16.67
N VAL A 3 -21.41 -20.19 15.45
CA VAL A 3 -20.20 -20.98 15.25
C VAL A 3 -19.02 -20.04 15.46
N TRP A 4 -18.40 -20.12 16.62
CA TRP A 4 -17.15 -19.45 16.88
C TRP A 4 -16.04 -20.30 16.26
N VAL A 5 -15.38 -19.79 15.26
CA VAL A 5 -14.17 -20.39 14.72
C VAL A 5 -13.05 -20.08 15.71
N ASP A 6 -12.60 -21.10 16.41
CA ASP A 6 -11.61 -21.02 17.49
C ASP A 6 -10.17 -20.97 16.90
N ASN A 7 -9.88 -19.95 16.09
CA ASN A 7 -8.56 -19.79 15.46
C ASN A 7 -7.71 -18.69 16.11
N THR A 8 -8.09 -18.20 17.28
CA THR A 8 -7.35 -17.15 17.94
C THR A 8 -6.33 -17.72 18.92
N GLN A 9 -5.09 -17.33 18.77
CA GLN A 9 -4.05 -17.55 19.78
C GLN A 9 -4.40 -16.87 21.12
N ASP A 10 -3.76 -17.25 22.20
CA ASP A 10 -4.21 -17.07 23.58
C ASP A 10 -4.88 -15.74 24.00
N GLY A 11 -4.44 -14.60 23.50
CA GLY A 11 -5.06 -13.30 23.81
C GLY A 11 -6.43 -13.08 23.15
N GLY A 12 -6.64 -13.59 21.94
CA GLY A 12 -7.90 -13.49 21.23
C GLY A 12 -9.00 -14.40 21.79
N ARG A 13 -8.65 -15.54 22.38
CA ARG A 13 -9.60 -16.45 23.03
C ARG A 13 -10.31 -15.81 24.23
N GLU A 14 -9.59 -15.03 24.99
CA GLU A 14 -10.16 -14.34 26.16
C GLU A 14 -11.13 -13.23 25.74
N LEU A 15 -10.82 -12.49 24.68
CA LEU A 15 -11.71 -11.48 24.12
C LEU A 15 -12.95 -12.10 23.45
N CYS A 16 -12.82 -13.23 22.75
CA CYS A 16 -13.95 -13.95 22.16
C CYS A 16 -14.90 -14.58 23.19
N ARG A 17 -14.42 -14.93 24.37
CA ARG A 17 -15.24 -15.44 25.49
C ARG A 17 -16.07 -14.34 26.14
N GLN A 18 -15.71 -13.10 25.96
CA GLN A 18 -16.52 -11.99 26.44
C GLN A 18 -17.79 -11.90 25.59
N ALA A 19 -18.97 -11.95 26.22
CA ALA A 19 -20.22 -12.04 25.51
C ALA A 19 -20.46 -10.82 24.60
N ILE A 20 -20.79 -11.11 23.35
CA ILE A 20 -21.29 -10.12 22.38
C ILE A 20 -22.84 -10.06 22.45
N VAL A 21 -23.43 -10.68 23.45
CA VAL A 21 -24.88 -10.75 23.60
C VAL A 21 -25.42 -9.37 23.91
N GLY A 22 -26.39 -8.96 23.12
CA GLY A 22 -26.97 -7.61 23.24
C GLY A 22 -26.06 -6.48 22.76
N SER A 23 -24.92 -6.79 22.12
CA SER A 23 -24.15 -5.77 21.40
C SER A 23 -24.75 -5.48 20.03
N THR A 24 -24.48 -4.31 19.52
CA THR A 24 -24.76 -3.94 18.12
C THR A 24 -23.43 -3.85 17.37
N CYS A 25 -23.42 -4.20 16.08
CA CYS A 25 -22.20 -4.18 15.30
C CYS A 25 -22.34 -3.38 14.02
N THR A 26 -21.22 -2.84 13.55
CA THR A 26 -21.12 -2.14 12.27
C THR A 26 -19.74 -2.38 11.66
N SER A 27 -19.64 -2.25 10.32
CA SER A 27 -18.36 -2.21 9.65
C SER A 27 -17.70 -0.85 9.86
N ILE A 28 -16.39 -0.87 10.18
CA ILE A 28 -15.55 0.34 10.27
C ILE A 28 -14.36 0.17 9.34
N GLY A 29 -14.01 1.21 8.60
CA GLY A 29 -12.94 1.15 7.64
C GLY A 29 -13.18 0.09 6.56
N TYR A 30 -12.11 -0.51 6.04
CA TYR A 30 -12.21 -1.49 4.95
C TYR A 30 -12.29 -2.95 5.41
N SER A 31 -11.90 -3.26 6.64
CA SER A 31 -11.72 -4.66 7.10
C SER A 31 -12.06 -4.93 8.57
N HIS A 32 -12.62 -3.96 9.29
CA HIS A 32 -13.00 -4.15 10.69
C HIS A 32 -14.52 -4.26 10.86
N VAL A 33 -14.91 -5.06 11.84
CA VAL A 33 -16.25 -5.10 12.41
C VAL A 33 -16.14 -4.68 13.86
N ALA A 34 -16.85 -3.61 14.25
CA ALA A 34 -16.86 -3.12 15.61
C ALA A 34 -18.17 -3.48 16.31
N PHE A 35 -18.06 -3.87 17.56
CA PHE A 35 -19.17 -4.30 18.43
C PHE A 35 -19.26 -3.32 19.60
N PHE A 36 -20.42 -2.71 19.76
CA PHE A 36 -20.69 -1.69 20.76
C PHE A 36 -21.63 -2.23 21.83
N GLY A 37 -21.31 -1.96 23.09
CA GLY A 37 -22.10 -2.41 24.22
C GLY A 37 -22.11 -3.92 24.42
N GLY A 38 -23.18 -4.43 25.03
CA GLY A 38 -23.34 -5.84 25.35
C GLY A 38 -23.18 -6.13 26.85
N VAL A 39 -23.39 -7.37 27.23
CA VAL A 39 -23.36 -7.85 28.61
C VAL A 39 -22.20 -8.79 28.87
N ASP A 40 -21.76 -8.84 30.13
CA ASP A 40 -20.76 -9.79 30.59
C ASP A 40 -21.26 -11.23 30.43
N TYR A 41 -20.43 -12.10 29.90
CA TYR A 41 -20.77 -13.50 29.61
C TYR A 41 -21.19 -14.29 30.84
N GLU A 42 -20.45 -14.16 31.92
CA GLU A 42 -20.70 -14.96 33.12
C GLU A 42 -22.01 -14.57 33.81
N ILE A 43 -22.29 -13.27 33.87
CA ILE A 43 -23.54 -12.73 34.39
C ILE A 43 -24.72 -13.15 33.50
N PHE A 44 -24.59 -13.03 32.22
CA PHE A 44 -25.62 -13.46 31.27
C PHE A 44 -25.88 -14.96 31.32
N LEU A 45 -24.82 -15.75 31.39
CA LEU A 45 -24.94 -17.22 31.48
C LEU A 45 -25.59 -17.65 32.79
N SER A 46 -25.24 -17.02 33.92
CA SER A 46 -25.86 -17.30 35.21
C SER A 46 -27.35 -16.96 35.26
N ALA A 47 -27.73 -15.88 34.59
CA ALA A 47 -29.13 -15.50 34.45
C ALA A 47 -29.94 -16.50 33.62
N ILE A 48 -29.39 -16.97 32.47
CA ILE A 48 -30.08 -17.96 31.63
C ILE A 48 -30.15 -19.33 32.30
N GLN A 49 -29.13 -19.76 33.02
CA GLN A 49 -29.11 -21.08 33.66
C GLN A 49 -29.98 -21.19 34.90
N GLY A 50 -30.73 -20.15 35.23
CA GLY A 50 -31.59 -20.15 36.43
C GLY A 50 -30.84 -20.13 37.74
N ARG A 51 -29.53 -19.86 37.72
CA ARG A 51 -28.72 -19.62 38.94
C ARG A 51 -28.92 -18.18 39.44
N GLN A 52 -30.16 -17.72 39.33
CA GLN A 52 -30.51 -16.36 39.67
C GLN A 52 -30.42 -16.17 41.18
N ASP A 53 -29.60 -15.23 41.58
CA ASP A 53 -29.77 -14.56 42.85
C ASP A 53 -31.18 -13.94 42.87
N SER A 54 -31.90 -14.11 44.00
CA SER A 54 -33.18 -13.46 44.19
C SER A 54 -33.13 -11.92 44.10
N LEU A 55 -31.92 -11.37 44.16
CA LEU A 55 -31.58 -9.96 44.01
C LEU A 55 -31.11 -9.58 42.61
N TYR A 56 -31.10 -10.49 41.61
CA TYR A 56 -30.58 -10.22 40.28
C TYR A 56 -31.04 -8.92 39.65
N LEU A 57 -32.31 -8.51 39.80
CA LEU A 57 -32.85 -7.27 39.31
C LEU A 57 -32.65 -6.05 40.25
N ARG A 58 -31.93 -6.24 41.37
CA ARG A 58 -31.72 -5.19 42.38
C ARG A 58 -30.27 -4.79 42.59
N HIS A 59 -29.35 -5.35 41.77
CA HIS A 59 -27.94 -4.96 41.81
C HIS A 59 -27.76 -3.56 41.21
N THR A 60 -26.61 -2.93 41.55
CA THR A 60 -26.23 -1.65 40.93
C THR A 60 -25.84 -1.84 39.46
N PRO A 61 -25.90 -0.81 38.60
CA PRO A 61 -25.51 -0.91 37.19
C PRO A 61 -24.08 -1.49 37.00
N GLU A 62 -23.16 -1.15 37.88
CA GLU A 62 -21.75 -1.61 37.83
C GLU A 62 -21.64 -3.14 38.04
N TRP A 63 -22.55 -3.75 38.80
CA TRP A 63 -22.54 -5.19 39.01
C TRP A 63 -22.81 -5.96 37.71
N TYR A 64 -23.65 -5.44 36.82
CA TYR A 64 -24.01 -6.09 35.56
C TYR A 64 -22.88 -6.05 34.53
N ARG A 65 -21.84 -5.24 34.73
CA ARG A 65 -20.66 -5.12 33.87
C ARG A 65 -21.01 -4.96 32.41
N PHE A 66 -21.97 -4.09 32.07
CA PHE A 66 -22.19 -3.74 30.68
C PHE A 66 -20.93 -3.13 30.09
N ARG A 67 -20.64 -3.52 28.87
CA ARG A 67 -19.39 -3.13 28.21
C ARG A 67 -19.44 -1.67 27.79
N LYS A 68 -18.40 -0.94 28.15
CA LYS A 68 -18.12 0.42 27.70
C LYS A 68 -17.12 0.46 26.56
N ASP A 69 -16.28 -0.57 26.45
CA ASP A 69 -15.24 -0.67 25.42
C ASP A 69 -15.83 -1.24 24.14
N VAL A 70 -15.25 -0.83 23.00
CA VAL A 70 -15.64 -1.31 21.68
C VAL A 70 -14.75 -2.46 21.28
N LEU A 71 -15.33 -3.63 21.08
CA LEU A 71 -14.62 -4.81 20.61
C LEU A 71 -14.53 -4.73 19.09
N THR A 72 -13.34 -4.93 18.52
CA THR A 72 -13.12 -4.92 17.08
C THR A 72 -12.61 -6.28 16.61
N TYR A 73 -13.14 -6.72 15.47
CA TYR A 73 -12.67 -7.90 14.77
C TYR A 73 -12.11 -7.50 13.42
N HIS A 74 -10.86 -7.88 13.15
CA HIS A 74 -10.22 -7.61 11.88
C HIS A 74 -10.27 -8.84 10.97
N THR A 75 -10.95 -8.71 9.82
CA THR A 75 -11.30 -9.84 8.94
C THR A 75 -10.12 -10.43 8.16
N ILE A 76 -9.03 -9.68 7.97
CA ILE A 76 -7.86 -10.14 7.18
C ILE A 76 -6.90 -10.94 8.07
N THR A 77 -6.58 -10.42 9.27
CA THR A 77 -5.65 -11.09 10.19
C THR A 77 -6.33 -12.09 11.11
N ASP A 78 -7.68 -12.16 11.07
CA ASP A 78 -8.48 -12.98 12.00
C ASP A 78 -8.11 -12.71 13.46
N ALA A 79 -8.05 -11.42 13.82
CA ALA A 79 -7.61 -10.97 15.15
C ALA A 79 -8.65 -10.06 15.79
N TRP A 80 -8.74 -10.16 17.12
CA TRP A 80 -9.62 -9.35 17.94
C TRP A 80 -8.82 -8.27 18.65
N GLY A 81 -9.37 -7.04 18.64
CA GLY A 81 -8.83 -5.89 19.34
C GLY A 81 -9.85 -5.27 20.29
N LEU A 82 -9.39 -4.43 21.19
CA LEU A 82 -10.22 -3.69 22.11
C LEU A 82 -9.88 -2.19 21.97
N LEU A 83 -10.88 -1.39 21.62
CA LEU A 83 -10.74 0.07 21.64
C LEU A 83 -11.35 0.60 22.95
N PRO A 84 -10.66 1.51 23.64
CA PRO A 84 -11.21 2.16 24.82
C PRO A 84 -12.46 2.94 24.42
N GLY A 85 -13.53 2.77 25.16
CA GLY A 85 -14.80 3.44 24.95
C GLY A 85 -15.20 4.33 26.13
N ASP A 86 -16.31 5.04 25.97
CA ASP A 86 -16.91 5.87 27.00
C ASP A 86 -17.94 5.06 27.82
N SER A 87 -18.14 5.44 29.07
CA SER A 87 -19.19 4.93 29.96
C SER A 87 -20.62 5.05 29.33
N LEU A 88 -20.83 6.00 28.46
CA LEU A 88 -22.06 6.18 27.68
C LEU A 88 -22.39 5.02 26.73
N LEU A 89 -21.41 4.20 26.40
CA LEU A 89 -21.57 3.00 25.56
C LEU A 89 -21.98 1.76 26.38
N ALA A 90 -21.95 1.83 27.72
CA ALA A 90 -22.23 0.71 28.61
C ALA A 90 -23.73 0.39 28.67
N ARG A 91 -24.26 -0.19 27.60
CA ARG A 91 -25.65 -0.64 27.48
C ARG A 91 -25.79 -1.85 26.58
N ALA A 92 -26.88 -2.58 26.70
CA ALA A 92 -27.20 -3.73 25.86
C ALA A 92 -28.48 -3.51 25.05
N GLY A 93 -28.58 -4.10 23.87
CA GLY A 93 -29.75 -3.98 23.01
C GLY A 93 -29.96 -2.59 22.42
N ALA A 94 -28.91 -1.77 22.37
CA ALA A 94 -28.95 -0.46 21.74
C ALA A 94 -28.91 -0.58 20.20
N CYS A 95 -29.40 0.45 19.50
CA CYS A 95 -29.35 0.55 18.06
C CYS A 95 -28.22 1.49 17.64
N LEU A 96 -27.47 1.08 16.61
CA LEU A 96 -26.44 1.90 15.99
C LEU A 96 -26.85 2.23 14.55
N THR A 97 -26.98 3.50 14.24
CA THR A 97 -27.36 3.98 12.90
C THR A 97 -26.31 4.94 12.36
N PRO A 98 -25.85 4.76 11.10
CA PRO A 98 -24.90 5.69 10.49
C PRO A 98 -25.55 7.08 10.36
N GLU A 99 -24.78 8.13 10.61
CA GLU A 99 -25.26 9.51 10.45
C GLU A 99 -25.27 9.97 9.00
N VAL A 100 -26.24 10.80 8.68
CA VAL A 100 -26.35 11.43 7.36
C VAL A 100 -25.21 12.45 7.21
N GLY A 101 -24.26 12.16 6.32
CA GLY A 101 -23.07 12.98 6.11
C GLY A 101 -21.76 12.23 6.35
N GLY A 102 -21.84 10.98 6.82
CA GLY A 102 -20.72 10.01 6.74
C GLY A 102 -19.65 10.11 7.81
N LYS A 103 -19.87 10.84 8.89
CA LYS A 103 -18.95 10.88 10.03
C LYS A 103 -19.67 10.42 11.28
N GLY A 104 -19.37 9.16 11.71
CA GLY A 104 -19.87 8.63 12.96
C GLY A 104 -21.23 7.92 12.90
N TRP A 105 -21.69 7.54 14.06
CA TRP A 105 -22.93 6.80 14.27
C TRP A 105 -23.72 7.39 15.42
N SER A 106 -25.04 7.32 15.31
CA SER A 106 -25.96 7.59 16.41
C SER A 106 -26.25 6.28 17.16
N TYR A 107 -25.81 6.20 18.40
CA TYR A 107 -26.00 5.08 19.31
C TYR A 107 -27.13 5.39 20.27
N SER A 108 -28.25 4.67 20.17
CA SER A 108 -29.49 5.02 20.84
C SER A 108 -30.21 3.83 21.47
N GLY A 109 -30.97 4.11 22.50
CA GLY A 109 -31.79 3.12 23.21
C GLY A 109 -30.95 2.14 24.04
N GLY A 110 -31.44 0.92 24.19
CA GLY A 110 -30.83 -0.14 24.99
C GLY A 110 -31.16 -0.07 26.48
N GLU A 111 -30.61 -1.02 27.21
CA GLU A 111 -30.76 -1.17 28.67
C GLU A 111 -29.45 -0.83 29.36
N LEU A 112 -29.51 0.00 30.41
CA LEU A 112 -28.38 0.34 31.28
C LEU A 112 -28.20 -0.73 32.38
N MET A 113 -29.25 -1.43 32.68
CA MET A 113 -29.34 -2.61 33.53
C MET A 113 -30.65 -3.32 33.22
N PRO A 114 -30.86 -4.60 33.59
CA PRO A 114 -32.09 -5.30 33.30
C PRO A 114 -33.35 -4.53 33.75
N GLY A 115 -34.24 -4.27 32.79
CA GLY A 115 -35.49 -3.53 33.04
C GLY A 115 -35.37 -2.00 33.04
N VAL A 116 -34.19 -1.42 32.94
CA VAL A 116 -33.98 0.04 32.89
C VAL A 116 -33.49 0.45 31.52
N ARG A 117 -34.35 1.03 30.72
CA ARG A 117 -34.06 1.47 29.34
C ARG A 117 -33.54 2.90 29.32
N SER A 118 -32.56 3.15 28.43
CA SER A 118 -32.08 4.49 28.11
C SER A 118 -32.88 5.10 26.94
N ALA A 119 -33.23 6.37 27.08
CA ALA A 119 -33.80 7.19 25.98
C ALA A 119 -32.72 8.05 25.29
N ASP A 120 -31.46 7.97 25.75
CA ASP A 120 -30.37 8.81 25.28
C ASP A 120 -29.94 8.43 23.89
N VAL A 121 -29.61 9.42 23.08
CA VAL A 121 -28.94 9.29 21.80
C VAL A 121 -27.53 9.85 21.95
N THR A 122 -26.55 8.99 21.75
CA THR A 122 -25.13 9.35 21.86
C THR A 122 -24.52 9.36 20.47
N HIS A 123 -23.84 10.45 20.12
CA HIS A 123 -23.01 10.49 18.93
C HIS A 123 -21.69 9.72 19.19
N VAL A 124 -21.36 8.79 18.31
CA VAL A 124 -20.15 7.99 18.39
C VAL A 124 -19.33 8.24 17.14
N ASP A 125 -18.12 8.72 17.32
CA ASP A 125 -17.14 8.86 16.25
C ASP A 125 -15.82 8.20 16.66
N VAL A 126 -15.18 7.53 15.73
CA VAL A 126 -13.85 6.96 15.94
C VAL A 126 -12.84 7.93 15.38
N ILE A 127 -12.20 8.67 16.26
CA ILE A 127 -11.22 9.70 15.91
C ILE A 127 -9.81 9.11 16.08
N ASN A 128 -9.04 9.12 15.01
CA ASN A 128 -7.60 8.87 15.08
C ASN A 128 -6.86 10.21 15.02
N GLU A 129 -6.16 10.58 16.09
CA GLU A 129 -5.34 11.78 16.14
C GLU A 129 -4.10 11.61 15.27
N LYS A 130 -4.06 12.32 14.14
CA LYS A 130 -2.94 12.30 13.21
C LYS A 130 -1.89 13.32 13.64
N ASN A 131 -0.74 12.86 14.07
CA ASN A 131 0.39 13.71 14.42
C ASN A 131 1.62 13.35 13.58
N PHE A 132 1.85 14.09 12.50
CA PHE A 132 3.00 13.87 11.61
C PHE A 132 4.36 14.26 12.25
N GLY A 133 4.36 15.03 13.31
CA GLY A 133 5.57 15.45 14.02
C GLY A 133 6.47 16.43 13.23
N TRP A 134 7.16 17.31 13.94
CA TRP A 134 8.02 18.34 13.33
C TRP A 134 9.25 17.77 12.62
N LEU A 135 9.78 16.63 13.10
CA LEU A 135 10.94 15.97 12.49
C LEU A 135 10.63 15.47 11.08
N ASN A 136 9.45 14.86 10.88
CA ASN A 136 8.99 14.38 9.58
C ASN A 136 8.82 15.54 8.60
N TRP A 137 8.28 16.67 9.06
CA TRP A 137 8.19 17.90 8.25
C TRP A 137 9.56 18.40 7.81
N MET A 138 10.54 18.39 8.72
CA MET A 138 11.90 18.81 8.42
C MET A 138 12.55 17.87 7.38
N VAL A 139 12.43 16.56 7.53
CA VAL A 139 12.97 15.57 6.59
C VAL A 139 12.34 15.76 5.21
N LEU A 140 11.02 15.93 5.15
CA LEU A 140 10.29 16.18 3.89
C LEU A 140 10.79 17.46 3.21
N ALA A 141 10.94 18.56 3.97
CA ALA A 141 11.42 19.83 3.43
C ALA A 141 12.86 19.71 2.89
N ILE A 142 13.76 19.06 3.63
CA ILE A 142 15.15 18.83 3.19
C ILE A 142 15.18 18.02 1.90
N TYR A 143 14.38 16.96 1.82
CA TYR A 143 14.28 16.14 0.62
C TYR A 143 13.80 16.93 -0.60
N LEU A 144 12.72 17.72 -0.47
CA LEU A 144 12.18 18.54 -1.55
C LEU A 144 13.19 19.62 -2.00
N LEU A 145 13.88 20.25 -1.06
CA LEU A 145 14.94 21.22 -1.38
C LEU A 145 16.14 20.57 -2.07
N ALA A 146 16.52 19.36 -1.67
CA ALA A 146 17.59 18.61 -2.33
C ALA A 146 17.24 18.27 -3.78
N MET A 147 15.98 17.88 -4.06
CA MET A 147 15.51 17.63 -5.43
C MET A 147 15.55 18.88 -6.30
N LEU A 148 15.07 20.01 -5.80
CA LEU A 148 15.17 21.30 -6.49
C LEU A 148 16.62 21.71 -6.73
N GLY A 149 17.49 21.53 -5.73
CA GLY A 149 18.93 21.80 -5.83
C GLY A 149 19.61 20.95 -6.90
N MET A 150 19.21 19.68 -7.04
CA MET A 150 19.69 18.79 -8.09
C MET A 150 19.25 19.27 -9.49
N GLY A 151 17.97 19.66 -9.66
CA GLY A 151 17.49 20.24 -10.90
C GLY A 151 18.29 21.49 -11.30
N PHE A 152 18.55 22.38 -10.35
CA PHE A 152 19.34 23.60 -10.57
C PHE A 152 20.82 23.30 -10.90
N TYR A 153 21.42 22.30 -10.27
CA TYR A 153 22.78 21.86 -10.57
C TYR A 153 22.91 21.37 -12.02
N PHE A 154 22.02 20.50 -12.48
CA PHE A 154 22.05 19.96 -13.83
C PHE A 154 21.67 21.01 -14.88
N MET A 155 20.74 21.93 -14.61
CA MET A 155 20.44 23.07 -15.49
C MET A 155 21.67 23.86 -15.89
N ARG A 156 22.62 24.06 -14.95
CA ARG A 156 23.88 24.77 -15.22
C ARG A 156 24.86 23.96 -16.05
N LYS A 157 24.70 22.66 -16.12
CA LYS A 157 25.61 21.73 -16.80
C LYS A 157 25.19 21.46 -18.25
N GLU A 158 23.92 21.60 -18.56
CA GLU A 158 23.34 21.36 -19.90
C GLU A 158 23.80 22.43 -20.89
N LYS A 159 24.20 21.97 -22.10
CA LYS A 159 24.71 22.86 -23.17
C LYS A 159 23.86 22.83 -24.43
N GLY A 160 22.86 21.96 -24.53
CA GLY A 160 22.04 21.86 -25.75
C GLY A 160 20.93 20.82 -25.67
N ALA A 161 20.16 20.71 -26.74
CA ALA A 161 19.01 19.80 -26.82
C ALA A 161 19.37 18.32 -26.64
N ASP A 162 20.52 17.88 -27.15
CA ASP A 162 20.97 16.50 -26.95
C ASP A 162 21.32 16.18 -25.47
N ASP A 163 21.91 17.13 -24.75
CA ASP A 163 22.14 16.99 -23.31
C ASP A 163 20.80 16.91 -22.58
N PHE A 164 19.83 17.77 -22.94
CA PHE A 164 18.53 17.83 -22.31
C PHE A 164 17.70 16.53 -22.51
N PHE A 165 17.66 16.00 -23.74
CA PHE A 165 16.81 14.84 -24.06
C PHE A 165 17.51 13.48 -23.96
N LYS A 166 18.84 13.41 -24.10
CA LYS A 166 19.62 12.16 -24.11
C LYS A 166 20.72 12.12 -23.05
N GLY A 167 20.85 13.15 -22.20
CA GLY A 167 21.92 13.22 -21.19
C GLY A 167 23.32 13.18 -21.81
N GLY A 168 23.48 13.64 -23.06
CA GLY A 168 24.74 13.58 -23.81
C GLY A 168 25.32 12.19 -24.01
N GLY A 169 24.56 11.12 -23.79
CA GLY A 169 25.05 9.73 -23.89
C GLY A 169 26.10 9.35 -22.83
N ARG A 170 26.16 10.06 -21.72
CA ARG A 170 27.21 9.92 -20.68
C ARG A 170 26.77 9.15 -19.44
N ILE A 171 25.53 8.73 -19.36
CA ILE A 171 24.97 8.08 -18.18
C ILE A 171 25.59 6.69 -18.00
N PRO A 172 26.13 6.39 -16.80
CA PRO A 172 26.68 5.07 -16.53
C PRO A 172 25.57 4.01 -16.50
N TRP A 173 25.89 2.81 -16.98
CA TRP A 173 24.95 1.70 -17.14
C TRP A 173 24.18 1.35 -15.86
N TRP A 174 24.81 1.42 -14.71
CA TRP A 174 24.18 1.13 -13.43
C TRP A 174 23.14 2.22 -13.04
N ALA A 175 23.45 3.51 -13.30
CA ALA A 175 22.52 4.58 -13.01
C ALA A 175 21.31 4.53 -13.95
N ALA A 176 21.52 4.26 -15.23
CA ALA A 176 20.43 4.03 -16.18
C ALA A 176 19.55 2.83 -15.75
N GLY A 177 20.16 1.73 -15.30
CA GLY A 177 19.44 0.56 -14.81
C GLY A 177 18.61 0.84 -13.56
N ILE A 178 19.17 1.54 -12.57
CA ILE A 178 18.46 1.96 -11.35
C ILE A 178 17.32 2.93 -11.72
N SER A 179 17.57 3.88 -12.64
CA SER A 179 16.53 4.82 -13.08
C SER A 179 15.37 4.12 -13.80
N ILE A 180 15.64 3.11 -14.65
CA ILE A 180 14.58 2.31 -15.27
C ILE A 180 13.76 1.62 -14.18
N TYR A 181 14.45 0.98 -13.22
CA TYR A 181 13.78 0.32 -12.10
C TYR A 181 12.93 1.29 -11.28
N ALA A 182 13.48 2.43 -10.85
CA ALA A 182 12.78 3.44 -10.05
C ALA A 182 11.58 4.04 -10.79
N THR A 183 11.70 4.24 -12.12
CA THR A 183 10.58 4.73 -12.96
C THR A 183 9.46 3.69 -13.07
N MET A 184 9.80 2.40 -13.16
CA MET A 184 8.82 1.32 -13.20
C MET A 184 8.22 1.05 -11.83
N LEU A 185 9.02 1.16 -10.77
CA LEU A 185 8.58 1.10 -9.38
C LEU A 185 8.02 2.46 -8.97
N SER A 186 6.74 2.66 -9.26
CA SER A 186 6.06 3.89 -8.84
C SER A 186 5.74 3.87 -7.33
N ALA A 187 5.40 5.05 -6.77
CA ALA A 187 4.85 5.14 -5.42
C ALA A 187 3.61 4.25 -5.23
N ILE A 188 2.82 4.06 -6.29
CA ILE A 188 1.70 3.11 -6.31
C ILE A 188 2.18 1.71 -6.00
N THR A 189 3.22 1.23 -6.70
CA THR A 189 3.78 -0.12 -6.52
C THR A 189 4.31 -0.30 -5.10
N TYR A 190 4.92 0.75 -4.53
CA TYR A 190 5.42 0.77 -3.15
C TYR A 190 4.31 0.57 -2.12
N MET A 191 3.10 1.05 -2.40
CA MET A 191 1.92 0.87 -1.54
C MET A 191 1.18 -0.43 -1.85
N THR A 192 0.93 -0.72 -3.13
CA THR A 192 0.05 -1.81 -3.55
C THR A 192 0.67 -3.19 -3.41
N ILE A 193 2.00 -3.35 -3.60
CA ILE A 193 2.65 -4.67 -3.42
C ILE A 193 2.57 -5.14 -1.96
N PRO A 194 2.99 -4.34 -0.95
CA PRO A 194 2.79 -4.72 0.45
C PRO A 194 1.32 -4.95 0.80
N ALA A 195 0.41 -4.09 0.35
CA ALA A 195 -1.03 -4.26 0.59
C ALA A 195 -1.56 -5.57 -0.01
N LYS A 196 -1.11 -5.93 -1.21
CA LYS A 196 -1.49 -7.19 -1.86
C LYS A 196 -0.95 -8.40 -1.11
N ALA A 197 0.33 -8.39 -0.71
CA ALA A 197 0.92 -9.48 0.08
C ALA A 197 0.27 -9.58 1.48
N TYR A 198 -0.09 -8.44 2.07
CA TYR A 198 -0.84 -8.39 3.33
C TYR A 198 -2.22 -9.03 3.21
N THR A 199 -2.99 -8.68 2.17
CA THR A 199 -4.37 -9.16 2.00
C THR A 199 -4.44 -10.59 1.45
N THR A 200 -3.46 -10.99 0.62
CA THR A 200 -3.43 -12.32 -0.03
C THR A 200 -2.12 -13.06 0.31
N ASP A 201 -1.27 -13.28 -0.70
CA ASP A 201 -0.03 -14.05 -0.62
C ASP A 201 0.99 -13.57 -1.68
N TRP A 202 2.00 -14.38 -2.01
CA TRP A 202 3.05 -14.08 -2.97
C TRP A 202 2.77 -14.56 -4.40
N THR A 203 1.56 -14.97 -4.74
CA THR A 203 1.24 -15.51 -6.07
C THR A 203 1.51 -14.56 -7.23
N TYR A 204 1.49 -13.23 -6.98
CA TYR A 204 1.84 -12.22 -7.99
C TYR A 204 3.35 -11.97 -8.14
N TYR A 205 4.19 -12.42 -7.19
CA TYR A 205 5.63 -12.17 -7.23
C TYR A 205 6.32 -12.77 -8.46
N PRO A 206 6.00 -14.00 -8.94
CA PRO A 206 6.61 -14.58 -10.12
C PRO A 206 6.42 -13.78 -11.42
N MET A 207 5.42 -12.86 -11.47
CA MET A 207 5.25 -11.94 -12.60
C MET A 207 6.50 -11.08 -12.84
N LEU A 208 7.23 -10.73 -11.78
CA LEU A 208 8.44 -9.92 -11.85
C LEU A 208 9.64 -10.70 -12.44
N TRP A 209 9.64 -12.02 -12.35
CA TRP A 209 10.67 -12.85 -12.97
C TRP A 209 10.63 -12.77 -14.50
N MET A 210 9.44 -12.47 -15.05
CA MET A 210 9.26 -12.33 -16.49
C MET A 210 10.06 -11.16 -17.07
N ILE A 211 10.40 -10.16 -16.24
CA ILE A 211 11.29 -9.05 -16.64
C ILE A 211 12.66 -9.58 -17.08
N LEU A 212 13.26 -10.50 -16.31
CA LEU A 212 14.54 -11.10 -16.68
C LEU A 212 14.45 -11.90 -17.97
N LEU A 213 13.38 -12.69 -18.14
CA LEU A 213 13.16 -13.46 -19.37
C LEU A 213 13.05 -12.56 -20.60
N ILE A 214 12.30 -11.46 -20.49
CA ILE A 214 12.12 -10.49 -21.57
C ILE A 214 13.39 -9.66 -21.82
N SER A 215 14.23 -9.44 -20.82
CA SER A 215 15.49 -8.70 -20.97
C SER A 215 16.39 -9.29 -22.05
N PHE A 216 16.48 -10.62 -22.17
CA PHE A 216 17.33 -11.27 -23.16
C PHE A 216 16.94 -10.96 -24.61
N PRO A 217 15.69 -11.18 -25.07
CA PRO A 217 15.30 -10.81 -26.43
C PRO A 217 15.33 -9.30 -26.67
N VAL A 218 15.02 -8.48 -25.66
CA VAL A 218 15.12 -7.02 -25.76
C VAL A 218 16.56 -6.58 -26.02
N ILE A 219 17.53 -7.10 -25.24
CA ILE A 219 18.96 -6.76 -25.42
C ILE A 219 19.47 -7.27 -26.76
N LYS A 220 19.05 -8.45 -27.20
CA LYS A 220 19.58 -9.08 -28.42
C LYS A 220 18.99 -8.50 -29.72
N TYR A 221 17.71 -8.13 -29.71
CA TYR A 221 17.00 -7.77 -30.95
C TYR A 221 16.52 -6.32 -30.96
N TYR A 222 15.85 -5.84 -29.89
CA TYR A 222 15.23 -4.53 -29.86
C TYR A 222 16.22 -3.41 -29.62
N LEU A 223 17.12 -3.56 -28.66
CA LEU A 223 18.12 -2.53 -28.34
C LEU A 223 19.03 -2.20 -29.53
N PRO A 224 19.65 -3.17 -30.25
CA PRO A 224 20.46 -2.87 -31.44
C PRO A 224 19.66 -2.17 -32.53
N TYR A 225 18.39 -2.55 -32.72
CA TYR A 225 17.51 -1.94 -33.70
C TYR A 225 17.26 -0.47 -33.42
N PHE A 226 16.87 -0.10 -32.21
CA PHE A 226 16.62 1.30 -31.84
C PHE A 226 17.90 2.15 -31.89
N ARG A 227 19.03 1.63 -31.46
CA ARG A 227 20.30 2.38 -31.48
C ARG A 227 20.83 2.63 -32.90
N LYS A 228 20.63 1.70 -33.82
CA LYS A 228 21.01 1.90 -35.26
C LYS A 228 20.21 3.01 -35.92
N LEU A 229 18.95 3.19 -35.52
CA LEU A 229 18.10 4.22 -36.14
C LEU A 229 18.41 5.63 -35.63
N ASN A 230 19.17 5.77 -34.53
CA ASN A 230 19.54 7.05 -33.91
C ASN A 230 18.35 8.01 -33.74
N VAL A 231 17.19 7.47 -33.40
CA VAL A 231 15.95 8.19 -33.19
C VAL A 231 15.90 8.87 -31.82
N THR A 232 15.19 9.98 -31.74
CA THR A 232 14.95 10.69 -30.49
C THR A 232 13.74 10.12 -29.75
N SER A 233 12.77 9.59 -30.48
CA SER A 233 11.53 8.99 -29.96
C SER A 233 11.29 7.62 -30.59
N ALA A 234 10.78 6.67 -29.78
CA ALA A 234 10.36 5.37 -30.28
C ALA A 234 9.36 5.45 -31.45
N TYR A 235 8.53 6.49 -31.50
CA TYR A 235 7.51 6.68 -32.50
C TYR A 235 8.05 7.23 -33.85
N GLU A 236 9.26 7.76 -33.86
CA GLU A 236 9.96 8.18 -35.08
C GLU A 236 10.23 6.99 -36.01
N VAL A 237 10.39 5.80 -35.46
CA VAL A 237 10.49 4.56 -36.22
C VAL A 237 9.23 4.31 -37.07
N LEU A 238 8.05 4.69 -36.57
CA LEU A 238 6.80 4.55 -37.29
C LEU A 238 6.71 5.48 -38.49
N GLU A 239 7.27 6.68 -38.38
CA GLU A 239 7.35 7.60 -39.52
C GLU A 239 8.23 7.06 -40.64
N GLN A 240 9.42 6.54 -40.28
CA GLN A 240 10.37 5.96 -41.23
C GLN A 240 9.82 4.72 -41.95
N ARG A 241 8.97 3.93 -41.27
CA ARG A 241 8.45 2.70 -41.84
C ARG A 241 7.08 2.86 -42.53
N PHE A 242 6.26 3.77 -42.07
CA PHE A 242 4.90 3.98 -42.56
C PHE A 242 4.73 5.41 -43.10
N ASN A 243 4.37 6.33 -42.21
CA ASN A 243 4.19 7.76 -42.58
C ASN A 243 4.09 8.62 -41.31
N LEU A 244 4.11 9.94 -41.52
CA LEU A 244 3.98 10.95 -40.47
C LEU A 244 2.66 10.83 -39.68
N ALA A 245 1.55 10.51 -40.34
CA ALA A 245 0.25 10.41 -39.69
C ALA A 245 0.24 9.26 -38.61
N THR A 246 0.88 8.13 -38.92
CA THR A 246 1.04 7.03 -37.99
C THR A 246 1.87 7.40 -36.76
N ARG A 247 2.99 8.14 -36.97
CA ARG A 247 3.80 8.69 -35.88
C ARG A 247 2.99 9.64 -35.00
N LEU A 248 2.27 10.61 -35.61
CA LEU A 248 1.48 11.58 -34.85
C LEU A 248 0.36 10.92 -34.05
N LEU A 249 -0.33 9.95 -34.64
CA LEU A 249 -1.37 9.20 -33.92
C LEU A 249 -0.79 8.44 -32.72
N ALA A 250 0.30 7.69 -32.89
CA ALA A 250 0.94 6.94 -31.81
C ALA A 250 1.46 7.88 -30.70
N SER A 251 2.09 8.99 -31.06
CA SER A 251 2.55 10.00 -30.12
C SER A 251 1.40 10.64 -29.35
N PHE A 252 0.30 10.97 -30.04
CA PHE A 252 -0.89 11.50 -29.38
C PHE A 252 -1.50 10.53 -28.39
N LEU A 253 -1.69 9.27 -28.77
CA LEU A 253 -2.21 8.22 -27.87
C LEU A 253 -1.30 8.01 -26.66
N PHE A 254 0.03 8.06 -26.86
CA PHE A 254 0.98 7.98 -25.76
C PHE A 254 0.86 9.19 -24.81
N CYS A 255 0.74 10.41 -25.34
CA CYS A 255 0.53 11.60 -24.52
C CYS A 255 -0.75 11.50 -23.68
N VAL A 256 -1.86 11.05 -24.26
CA VAL A 256 -3.12 10.84 -23.54
C VAL A 256 -2.94 9.80 -22.45
N PHE A 257 -2.33 8.66 -22.77
CA PHE A 257 -2.00 7.61 -21.79
C PHE A 257 -1.15 8.15 -20.64
N MET A 258 -0.13 8.94 -20.93
CA MET A 258 0.76 9.53 -19.91
C MET A 258 0.04 10.55 -19.02
N ILE A 259 -0.88 11.35 -19.55
CA ILE A 259 -1.67 12.28 -18.75
C ILE A 259 -2.53 11.50 -17.73
N VAL A 260 -3.22 10.45 -18.16
CA VAL A 260 -4.01 9.60 -17.26
C VAL A 260 -3.13 8.91 -16.22
N ARG A 261 -1.98 8.37 -16.65
CA ARG A 261 -1.00 7.75 -15.75
C ARG A 261 -0.47 8.74 -14.69
N MET A 262 -0.11 9.97 -15.10
CA MET A 262 0.34 11.02 -14.18
C MET A 262 -0.73 11.39 -13.14
N ALA A 263 -1.99 11.46 -13.53
CA ALA A 263 -3.09 11.73 -12.62
C ALA A 263 -3.16 10.66 -11.51
N MET A 264 -3.06 9.38 -11.86
CA MET A 264 -3.04 8.28 -10.89
C MET A 264 -1.79 8.29 -9.99
N VAL A 265 -0.62 8.56 -10.58
CA VAL A 265 0.67 8.59 -9.86
C VAL A 265 0.75 9.77 -8.88
N LEU A 266 0.07 10.88 -9.14
CA LEU A 266 -0.03 12.00 -8.20
C LEU A 266 -1.12 11.77 -7.14
N TYR A 267 -2.27 11.22 -7.53
CA TYR A 267 -3.41 11.04 -6.64
C TYR A 267 -3.15 10.08 -5.48
N LEU A 268 -2.62 8.87 -5.76
CA LEU A 268 -2.46 7.84 -4.72
C LEU A 268 -1.44 8.22 -3.62
N PRO A 269 -0.24 8.73 -3.93
CA PRO A 269 0.66 9.22 -2.89
C PRO A 269 0.12 10.43 -2.14
N SER A 270 -0.65 11.31 -2.82
CA SER A 270 -1.31 12.44 -2.16
C SER A 270 -2.37 11.96 -1.18
N LEU A 271 -3.12 10.91 -1.52
CA LEU A 271 -4.09 10.29 -0.61
C LEU A 271 -3.38 9.72 0.64
N ALA A 272 -2.26 9.02 0.45
CA ALA A 272 -1.45 8.50 1.55
C ALA A 272 -0.91 9.64 2.43
N LEU A 273 -0.36 10.70 1.82
CA LEU A 273 0.16 11.85 2.55
C LEU A 273 -0.96 12.58 3.33
N THR A 274 -2.13 12.79 2.71
CA THR A 274 -3.32 13.34 3.38
C THR A 274 -3.74 12.45 4.55
N ALA A 275 -3.74 11.14 4.36
CA ALA A 275 -4.12 10.19 5.41
C ALA A 275 -3.21 10.30 6.64
N VAL A 276 -1.91 10.50 6.46
CA VAL A 276 -0.91 10.56 7.55
C VAL A 276 -0.78 11.99 8.11
N THR A 277 -0.81 13.02 7.27
CA THR A 277 -0.52 14.42 7.69
C THR A 277 -1.77 15.24 8.00
N GLY A 278 -2.94 14.84 7.49
CA GLY A 278 -4.17 15.64 7.55
C GLY A 278 -4.23 16.82 6.58
N ILE A 279 -3.22 17.02 5.71
CA ILE A 279 -3.23 18.09 4.69
C ILE A 279 -4.31 17.78 3.66
N ASP A 280 -4.92 18.84 3.11
CA ASP A 280 -5.87 18.71 2.00
C ASP A 280 -5.22 18.04 0.77
N ILE A 281 -5.93 17.06 0.18
CA ILE A 281 -5.44 16.25 -0.93
C ILE A 281 -5.08 17.09 -2.18
N TYR A 282 -5.85 18.15 -2.46
CA TYR A 282 -5.59 19.01 -3.62
C TYR A 282 -4.31 19.79 -3.42
N LEU A 283 -4.04 20.26 -2.19
CA LEU A 283 -2.78 20.94 -1.86
C LEU A 283 -1.58 19.99 -2.01
N CYS A 284 -1.70 18.74 -1.58
CA CYS A 284 -0.66 17.72 -1.77
C CYS A 284 -0.38 17.48 -3.26
N ILE A 285 -1.42 17.31 -4.10
CA ILE A 285 -1.29 17.11 -5.53
C ILE A 285 -0.57 18.30 -6.19
N VAL A 286 -1.00 19.52 -5.87
CA VAL A 286 -0.40 20.75 -6.44
C VAL A 286 1.06 20.90 -6.04
N LEU A 287 1.39 20.71 -4.76
CA LEU A 287 2.77 20.81 -4.27
C LEU A 287 3.69 19.78 -4.95
N MET A 288 3.30 18.51 -4.95
CA MET A 288 4.11 17.44 -5.55
C MET A 288 4.25 17.64 -7.05
N GLY A 289 3.15 17.98 -7.75
CA GLY A 289 3.17 18.21 -9.18
C GLY A 289 4.06 19.40 -9.56
N LEU A 290 3.93 20.52 -8.85
CA LEU A 290 4.67 21.74 -9.16
C LEU A 290 6.18 21.55 -8.92
N ILE A 291 6.58 20.94 -7.82
CA ILE A 291 7.99 20.64 -7.53
C ILE A 291 8.57 19.70 -8.59
N THR A 292 7.82 18.65 -8.98
CA THR A 292 8.25 17.71 -10.02
C THR A 292 8.43 18.40 -11.36
N ILE A 293 7.50 19.25 -11.79
CA ILE A 293 7.60 20.00 -13.03
C ILE A 293 8.85 20.89 -13.00
N VAL A 294 9.07 21.62 -11.91
CA VAL A 294 10.21 22.55 -11.79
C VAL A 294 11.54 21.81 -11.94
N TYR A 295 11.79 20.76 -11.15
CA TYR A 295 13.10 20.11 -11.24
C TYR A 295 13.32 19.34 -12.54
N CYS A 296 12.28 18.75 -13.14
CA CYS A 296 12.38 18.05 -14.42
C CYS A 296 12.63 19.00 -15.59
N THR A 297 11.94 20.15 -15.63
CA THR A 297 12.11 21.15 -16.70
C THR A 297 13.43 21.91 -16.59
N MET A 298 13.98 22.05 -15.39
CA MET A 298 15.27 22.70 -15.18
C MET A 298 16.46 21.82 -15.57
N GLY A 299 16.43 20.55 -15.24
CA GLY A 299 17.61 19.69 -15.31
C GLY A 299 17.54 18.53 -16.32
N GLY A 300 16.53 18.48 -17.20
CA GLY A 300 16.39 17.50 -18.27
C GLY A 300 16.46 16.05 -17.82
N VAL A 301 16.81 15.17 -18.75
CA VAL A 301 16.90 13.71 -18.51
C VAL A 301 18.01 13.35 -17.52
N GLU A 302 19.13 14.07 -17.51
CA GLU A 302 20.25 13.79 -16.60
C GLU A 302 19.83 14.00 -15.13
N ALA A 303 19.12 15.08 -14.82
CA ALA A 303 18.57 15.33 -13.49
C ALA A 303 17.54 14.27 -13.07
N VAL A 304 16.67 13.87 -14.00
CA VAL A 304 15.65 12.81 -13.72
C VAL A 304 16.34 11.51 -13.38
N ILE A 305 17.35 11.07 -14.15
CA ILE A 305 18.03 9.80 -13.90
C ILE A 305 18.76 9.81 -12.56
N TRP A 306 19.46 10.88 -12.21
CA TRP A 306 20.13 10.96 -10.90
C TRP A 306 19.14 11.13 -9.75
N GLY A 307 18.01 11.84 -10.00
CA GLY A 307 16.89 11.88 -9.07
C GLY A 307 16.31 10.50 -8.80
N ASP A 308 16.07 9.72 -9.83
CA ASP A 308 15.60 8.34 -9.75
C ASP A 308 16.57 7.44 -8.96
N VAL A 309 17.89 7.64 -9.14
CA VAL A 309 18.91 6.88 -8.38
C VAL A 309 18.81 7.20 -6.89
N VAL A 310 18.74 8.47 -6.52
CA VAL A 310 18.63 8.88 -5.10
C VAL A 310 17.33 8.37 -4.50
N GLN A 311 16.22 8.56 -5.20
CA GLN A 311 14.90 8.08 -4.77
C GLN A 311 14.86 6.57 -4.65
N GLY A 312 15.41 5.84 -5.62
CA GLY A 312 15.48 4.39 -5.61
C GLY A 312 16.30 3.85 -4.42
N LEU A 313 17.42 4.49 -4.07
CA LEU A 313 18.22 4.11 -2.90
C LEU A 313 17.49 4.36 -1.58
N ILE A 314 16.81 5.52 -1.44
CA ILE A 314 16.01 5.82 -0.25
C ILE A 314 14.87 4.80 -0.11
N LEU A 315 14.21 4.48 -1.22
CA LEU A 315 13.09 3.54 -1.28
C LEU A 315 13.51 2.12 -0.87
N VAL A 316 14.63 1.63 -1.42
CA VAL A 316 15.20 0.32 -1.09
C VAL A 316 15.67 0.29 0.36
N GLY A 317 16.36 1.33 0.82
CA GLY A 317 16.81 1.44 2.21
C GLY A 317 15.65 1.45 3.20
N GLY A 318 14.60 2.22 2.91
CA GLY A 318 13.36 2.25 3.71
C GLY A 318 12.64 0.90 3.72
N ALA A 319 12.58 0.21 2.57
CA ALA A 319 11.97 -1.12 2.49
C ALA A 319 12.72 -2.14 3.34
N ILE A 320 14.05 -2.17 3.27
CA ILE A 320 14.88 -3.08 4.09
C ILE A 320 14.71 -2.76 5.58
N PHE A 321 14.73 -1.46 5.94
CA PHE A 321 14.51 -1.05 7.32
C PHE A 321 13.13 -1.50 7.84
N ALA A 322 12.07 -1.32 7.05
CA ALA A 322 10.72 -1.74 7.41
C ALA A 322 10.62 -3.26 7.61
N VAL A 323 11.24 -4.07 6.73
CA VAL A 323 11.29 -5.53 6.89
C VAL A 323 11.95 -5.93 8.20
N ILE A 324 13.11 -5.32 8.52
CA ILE A 324 13.84 -5.63 9.75
C ILE A 324 13.01 -5.22 10.96
N TYR A 325 12.43 -4.02 10.94
CA TYR A 325 11.60 -3.53 12.03
C TYR A 325 10.40 -4.44 12.31
N LEU A 326 9.65 -4.80 11.26
CA LEU A 326 8.49 -5.70 11.37
C LEU A 326 8.88 -7.08 11.91
N ALA A 327 9.94 -7.66 11.37
CA ALA A 327 10.38 -8.99 11.77
C ALA A 327 10.88 -9.05 13.22
N VAL A 328 11.49 -7.96 13.71
CA VAL A 328 12.00 -7.91 15.11
C VAL A 328 10.89 -7.62 16.10
N ASN A 329 9.90 -6.78 15.73
CA ASN A 329 8.83 -6.35 16.63
C ASN A 329 7.58 -7.25 16.59
N THR A 330 7.50 -8.23 15.69
CA THR A 330 6.47 -9.26 15.75
C THR A 330 6.70 -10.16 16.96
N GLU A 331 5.66 -10.65 17.61
CA GLU A 331 5.75 -11.58 18.73
C GLU A 331 6.52 -12.84 18.34
N GLY A 332 7.51 -13.22 19.14
CA GLY A 332 8.45 -14.30 18.79
C GLY A 332 9.58 -13.86 17.84
N GLY A 333 9.69 -12.56 17.49
CA GLY A 333 10.74 -12.02 16.61
C GLY A 333 10.70 -12.58 15.20
N VAL A 334 11.86 -12.71 14.56
CA VAL A 334 11.99 -13.21 13.18
C VAL A 334 11.40 -14.62 13.02
N THR A 335 11.59 -15.50 14.01
CA THR A 335 11.05 -16.87 13.96
C THR A 335 9.52 -16.85 14.05
N GLY A 336 8.96 -16.10 14.99
CA GLY A 336 7.50 -15.93 15.10
C GLY A 336 6.88 -15.35 13.84
N CYS A 337 7.52 -14.37 13.22
CA CYS A 337 7.08 -13.80 11.93
C CYS A 337 7.01 -14.87 10.82
N ILE A 338 8.03 -15.73 10.72
CA ILE A 338 8.07 -16.80 9.71
C ILE A 338 7.01 -17.88 10.01
N ASP A 339 6.89 -18.30 11.26
CA ASP A 339 5.95 -19.34 11.66
C ASP A 339 4.50 -18.90 11.39
N ILE A 340 4.11 -17.69 11.80
CA ILE A 340 2.78 -17.13 11.53
C ILE A 340 2.54 -17.01 10.02
N ALA A 341 3.55 -16.60 9.24
CA ALA A 341 3.42 -16.47 7.80
C ALA A 341 3.21 -17.84 7.10
N LEU A 342 3.90 -18.88 7.57
CA LEU A 342 3.73 -20.24 7.04
C LEU A 342 2.38 -20.86 7.43
N GLU A 343 1.95 -20.70 8.69
CA GLU A 343 0.65 -21.19 9.17
C GLU A 343 -0.54 -20.58 8.42
N ASN A 344 -0.39 -19.37 7.88
CA ASN A 344 -1.46 -18.66 7.18
C ASN A 344 -1.24 -18.61 5.65
N ASP A 345 -0.40 -19.49 5.09
CA ASP A 345 -0.12 -19.61 3.65
C ASP A 345 0.34 -18.31 2.96
N LYS A 346 0.91 -17.35 3.73
CA LYS A 346 1.31 -16.03 3.22
C LYS A 346 2.48 -16.07 2.24
N LEU A 347 3.30 -17.13 2.27
CA LEU A 347 4.47 -17.30 1.41
C LEU A 347 4.20 -18.16 0.16
N ARG A 348 2.95 -18.43 -0.16
CA ARG A 348 2.56 -19.21 -1.34
C ARG A 348 2.92 -18.47 -2.62
N LEU A 349 3.84 -19.05 -3.43
CA LEU A 349 4.34 -18.46 -4.67
C LEU A 349 3.51 -18.85 -5.90
N PHE A 350 2.92 -20.04 -5.92
CA PHE A 350 2.24 -20.57 -7.09
C PHE A 350 0.87 -21.12 -6.74
N ASP A 351 -0.12 -20.70 -7.51
CA ASP A 351 -1.43 -21.33 -7.54
C ASP A 351 -1.52 -22.21 -8.80
N TRP A 352 -1.55 -23.53 -8.61
CA TRP A 352 -1.59 -24.53 -9.67
C TRP A 352 -3.01 -24.85 -10.15
N SER A 353 -4.02 -24.15 -9.65
CA SER A 353 -5.39 -24.33 -10.10
C SER A 353 -5.54 -23.98 -11.58
N ASN A 354 -6.51 -24.61 -12.26
CA ASN A 354 -6.76 -24.38 -13.69
C ASN A 354 -7.84 -23.32 -13.89
N SER A 355 -7.66 -22.13 -13.30
CA SER A 355 -8.57 -20.99 -13.43
C SER A 355 -7.93 -19.88 -14.24
N TRP A 356 -8.69 -19.27 -15.16
CA TRP A 356 -8.27 -18.11 -15.94
C TRP A 356 -8.74 -16.78 -15.32
N SER A 357 -9.61 -16.83 -14.32
CA SER A 357 -10.15 -15.66 -13.63
C SER A 357 -9.39 -15.30 -12.34
N GLN A 358 -8.48 -16.16 -11.89
CA GLN A 358 -7.67 -15.95 -10.70
C GLN A 358 -6.19 -15.82 -11.06
N ALA A 359 -5.37 -15.40 -10.09
CA ALA A 359 -3.93 -15.23 -10.25
C ALA A 359 -3.19 -16.59 -10.23
N THR A 360 -3.57 -17.49 -11.12
CA THR A 360 -2.90 -18.78 -11.29
C THR A 360 -1.57 -18.62 -12.00
N TRP A 361 -0.68 -19.59 -11.86
CA TRP A 361 0.64 -19.54 -12.46
C TRP A 361 0.62 -19.29 -13.98
N TRP A 362 -0.37 -19.81 -14.72
CA TRP A 362 -0.56 -19.57 -16.16
C TRP A 362 -0.83 -18.09 -16.44
N VAL A 363 -1.81 -17.54 -15.73
CA VAL A 363 -2.21 -16.13 -15.91
C VAL A 363 -1.04 -15.20 -15.56
N ILE A 364 -0.31 -15.49 -14.49
CA ILE A 364 0.84 -14.71 -14.04
C ILE A 364 1.98 -14.75 -15.05
N ILE A 365 2.33 -15.92 -15.59
CA ILE A 365 3.42 -16.03 -16.57
C ILE A 365 3.03 -15.38 -17.89
N ILE A 366 1.88 -15.75 -18.48
CA ILE A 366 1.46 -15.22 -19.77
C ILE A 366 1.23 -13.70 -19.67
N GLY A 367 0.50 -13.26 -18.66
CA GLY A 367 0.24 -11.84 -18.42
C GLY A 367 1.52 -11.06 -18.13
N GLY A 368 2.43 -11.63 -17.34
CA GLY A 368 3.73 -11.04 -17.02
C GLY A 368 4.62 -10.90 -18.26
N LEU A 369 4.69 -11.91 -19.11
CA LEU A 369 5.44 -11.84 -20.39
C LEU A 369 4.86 -10.75 -21.29
N ALA A 370 3.55 -10.74 -21.51
CA ALA A 370 2.89 -9.77 -22.38
C ALA A 370 3.08 -8.32 -21.86
N ASN A 371 2.82 -8.08 -20.57
CA ASN A 371 2.96 -6.77 -19.96
C ASN A 371 4.40 -6.24 -20.01
N ASN A 372 5.38 -7.08 -19.68
CA ASN A 372 6.78 -6.66 -19.71
C ASN A 372 7.30 -6.47 -21.16
N LEU A 373 6.85 -7.30 -22.12
CA LEU A 373 7.21 -7.10 -23.52
C LEU A 373 6.77 -5.73 -24.01
N ILE A 374 5.54 -5.31 -23.73
CA ILE A 374 5.01 -3.98 -24.09
C ILE A 374 5.87 -2.88 -23.45
N SER A 375 6.11 -2.98 -22.15
CA SER A 375 6.84 -1.97 -21.39
C SER A 375 8.28 -1.75 -21.91
N TYR A 376 8.98 -2.84 -22.28
CA TYR A 376 10.39 -2.75 -22.71
C TYR A 376 10.58 -2.52 -24.21
N THR A 377 9.52 -2.61 -25.01
CA THR A 377 9.62 -2.44 -26.48
C THR A 377 8.89 -1.21 -27.01
N SER A 378 7.90 -0.69 -26.29
CA SER A 378 7.01 0.38 -26.78
C SER A 378 6.94 1.59 -25.88
N ASP A 379 7.33 1.49 -24.60
CA ASP A 379 7.27 2.62 -23.66
C ASP A 379 8.44 3.58 -23.91
N GLN A 380 8.12 4.81 -24.32
CA GLN A 380 9.11 5.87 -24.58
C GLN A 380 9.98 6.14 -23.34
N THR A 381 9.42 6.04 -22.12
CA THR A 381 10.16 6.33 -20.89
C THR A 381 11.32 5.34 -20.65
N VAL A 382 11.15 4.10 -21.06
CA VAL A 382 12.19 3.05 -20.98
C VAL A 382 13.17 3.17 -22.14
N ILE A 383 12.66 3.32 -23.37
CA ILE A 383 13.49 3.42 -24.56
C ILE A 383 14.41 4.65 -24.49
N GLN A 384 13.93 5.77 -24.02
CA GLN A 384 14.75 6.97 -23.84
C GLN A 384 15.95 6.71 -22.94
N ARG A 385 15.79 5.95 -21.85
CA ARG A 385 16.90 5.59 -20.96
C ARG A 385 17.92 4.66 -21.60
N PHE A 386 17.53 3.80 -22.55
CA PHE A 386 18.48 3.03 -23.35
C PHE A 386 19.39 3.94 -24.19
N MET A 387 18.85 5.07 -24.64
CA MET A 387 19.58 6.02 -25.49
C MET A 387 20.51 6.95 -24.70
N THR A 388 20.36 7.06 -23.36
CA THR A 388 21.23 7.91 -22.52
C THR A 388 22.60 7.30 -22.19
N THR A 389 22.79 6.01 -22.43
CA THR A 389 24.05 5.31 -22.18
C THR A 389 25.03 5.44 -23.32
N PRO A 390 26.36 5.36 -23.07
CA PRO A 390 27.39 5.56 -24.12
C PRO A 390 27.29 4.56 -25.27
N ASP A 391 27.06 3.30 -24.99
CA ASP A 391 27.07 2.22 -25.98
C ASP A 391 25.97 1.18 -25.74
N GLU A 392 25.76 0.31 -26.73
CA GLU A 392 24.78 -0.77 -26.69
C GLU A 392 25.03 -1.76 -25.54
N LYS A 393 26.28 -2.06 -25.27
CA LYS A 393 26.68 -2.98 -24.19
C LYS A 393 26.32 -2.39 -22.81
N SER A 394 26.53 -1.10 -22.63
CA SER A 394 26.17 -0.37 -21.42
C SER A 394 24.64 -0.33 -21.25
N ALA A 395 23.90 -0.07 -22.31
CA ALA A 395 22.44 -0.12 -22.28
C ALA A 395 21.92 -1.53 -21.89
N GLY A 396 22.48 -2.57 -22.50
CA GLY A 396 22.13 -3.96 -22.17
C GLY A 396 22.42 -4.32 -20.71
N ARG A 397 23.54 -3.87 -20.16
CA ARG A 397 23.85 -4.03 -18.72
C ARG A 397 22.84 -3.28 -17.84
N GLY A 398 22.43 -2.08 -18.23
CA GLY A 398 21.39 -1.32 -17.53
C GLY A 398 20.04 -2.08 -17.48
N ILE A 399 19.63 -2.69 -18.60
CA ILE A 399 18.43 -3.53 -18.64
C ILE A 399 18.52 -4.72 -17.68
N LEU A 400 19.69 -5.38 -17.64
CA LEU A 400 19.90 -6.50 -16.71
C LEU A 400 19.88 -6.05 -15.24
N VAL A 401 20.49 -4.89 -14.91
CA VAL A 401 20.41 -4.31 -13.55
C VAL A 401 18.99 -4.08 -13.14
N ASN A 402 18.19 -3.44 -14.02
CA ASN A 402 16.77 -3.24 -13.74
C ASN A 402 16.04 -4.58 -13.53
N GLY A 403 16.26 -5.58 -14.37
CA GLY A 403 15.65 -6.90 -14.20
C GLY A 403 16.04 -7.59 -12.88
N LEU A 404 17.30 -7.52 -12.49
CA LEU A 404 17.78 -8.06 -11.22
C LEU A 404 17.18 -7.30 -10.05
N MET A 405 17.17 -5.96 -10.08
CA MET A 405 16.54 -5.16 -9.03
C MET A 405 15.04 -5.48 -8.91
N SER A 406 14.33 -5.63 -10.02
CA SER A 406 12.91 -5.96 -10.02
C SER A 406 12.62 -7.29 -9.33
N VAL A 407 13.50 -8.28 -9.46
CA VAL A 407 13.35 -9.55 -8.76
C VAL A 407 13.74 -9.42 -7.29
N PHE A 408 14.97 -8.98 -6.99
CA PHE A 408 15.52 -9.05 -5.63
C PHE A 408 14.94 -7.99 -4.69
N VAL A 409 14.76 -6.75 -5.15
CA VAL A 409 14.22 -5.68 -4.28
C VAL A 409 12.74 -5.89 -4.01
N SER A 410 11.99 -6.45 -4.97
CA SER A 410 10.57 -6.71 -4.74
C SER A 410 10.31 -7.77 -3.67
N VAL A 411 11.27 -8.65 -3.38
CA VAL A 411 11.19 -9.54 -2.19
C VAL A 411 10.95 -8.72 -0.93
N ALA A 412 11.68 -7.60 -0.76
CA ALA A 412 11.51 -6.75 0.42
C ALA A 412 10.08 -6.20 0.53
N PHE A 413 9.46 -5.79 -0.59
CA PHE A 413 8.07 -5.29 -0.58
C PHE A 413 7.05 -6.38 -0.23
N TYR A 414 7.23 -7.59 -0.74
CA TYR A 414 6.39 -8.72 -0.36
C TYR A 414 6.61 -9.12 1.10
N MET A 415 7.87 -9.07 1.59
CA MET A 415 8.17 -9.29 3.00
C MET A 415 7.57 -8.22 3.91
N ILE A 416 7.51 -6.94 3.48
CA ILE A 416 6.79 -5.90 4.23
C ILE A 416 5.31 -6.29 4.38
N GLY A 417 4.63 -6.70 3.31
CA GLY A 417 3.23 -7.08 3.38
C GLY A 417 2.99 -8.27 4.30
N THR A 418 3.85 -9.29 4.21
CA THR A 418 3.81 -10.45 5.11
C THR A 418 4.12 -10.04 6.55
N GLY A 419 5.13 -9.19 6.76
CA GLY A 419 5.49 -8.67 8.08
C GLY A 419 4.38 -7.83 8.71
N LEU A 420 3.69 -6.99 7.93
CA LEU A 420 2.52 -6.25 8.38
C LEU A 420 1.39 -7.20 8.83
N TYR A 421 1.17 -8.28 8.07
CA TYR A 421 0.18 -9.29 8.43
C TYR A 421 0.51 -9.94 9.78
N THR A 422 1.74 -10.40 9.96
CA THR A 422 2.19 -11.07 11.19
C THR A 422 2.22 -10.11 12.37
N PHE A 423 2.67 -8.87 12.16
CA PHE A 423 2.71 -7.83 13.18
C PHE A 423 1.30 -7.46 13.68
N TYR A 424 0.38 -7.14 12.77
CA TYR A 424 -1.00 -6.77 13.17
C TYR A 424 -1.83 -7.97 13.64
N LYS A 425 -1.43 -9.20 13.34
CA LYS A 425 -2.03 -10.39 13.94
C LYS A 425 -1.67 -10.52 15.42
N THR A 426 -0.47 -10.14 15.81
CA THR A 426 0.02 -10.13 17.19
C THR A 426 -0.28 -8.83 17.94
N HIS A 427 -0.44 -7.71 17.21
CA HIS A 427 -0.73 -6.38 17.76
C HIS A 427 -1.99 -5.76 17.15
N PRO A 428 -3.17 -6.38 17.30
CA PRO A 428 -4.38 -5.94 16.61
C PRO A 428 -4.87 -4.54 17.03
N THR A 429 -4.51 -4.08 18.21
CA THR A 429 -4.88 -2.76 18.74
C THR A 429 -4.09 -1.61 18.12
N GLU A 430 -2.96 -1.88 17.48
CA GLU A 430 -2.14 -0.87 16.81
C GLU A 430 -2.62 -0.57 15.39
N LEU A 431 -3.51 -1.41 14.84
CA LEU A 431 -4.06 -1.19 13.51
C LEU A 431 -5.16 -0.13 13.53
N ASP A 432 -5.01 0.90 12.69
CA ASP A 432 -6.02 1.95 12.55
C ASP A 432 -7.33 1.39 11.96
N VAL A 433 -8.36 1.36 12.79
CA VAL A 433 -9.68 0.85 12.40
C VAL A 433 -10.41 1.76 11.39
N THR A 434 -10.01 3.03 11.27
CA THR A 434 -10.63 4.01 10.37
C THR A 434 -10.09 3.97 8.95
N MET A 435 -9.11 3.12 8.68
CA MET A 435 -8.46 3.00 7.38
C MET A 435 -9.47 2.60 6.29
N GLY A 436 -9.63 3.43 5.27
CA GLY A 436 -10.63 3.22 4.22
C GLY A 436 -10.21 2.25 3.11
N GLN A 437 -8.92 1.96 2.95
CA GLN A 437 -8.37 1.13 1.87
C GLN A 437 -7.14 0.36 2.33
N SER A 438 -6.95 -0.87 1.83
CA SER A 438 -5.79 -1.70 2.14
C SER A 438 -4.46 -1.09 1.70
N ASP A 439 -4.45 -0.31 0.61
CA ASP A 439 -3.24 0.32 0.08
C ASP A 439 -2.61 1.35 1.02
N ALA A 440 -3.38 1.84 1.99
CA ALA A 440 -2.88 2.75 3.02
C ALA A 440 -2.16 2.05 4.17
N ILE A 441 -2.19 0.71 4.29
CA ILE A 441 -1.66 -0.01 5.44
C ILE A 441 -0.18 0.23 5.69
N PHE A 442 0.63 0.24 4.63
CA PHE A 442 2.06 0.48 4.76
C PHE A 442 2.39 1.95 5.05
N PRO A 443 1.81 2.95 4.38
CA PRO A 443 1.95 4.36 4.77
C PRO A 443 1.52 4.67 6.20
N PHE A 444 0.47 4.02 6.70
CA PHE A 444 0.05 4.22 8.10
C PHE A 444 0.99 3.59 9.12
N PHE A 445 1.65 2.50 8.75
CA PHE A 445 2.63 1.84 9.60
C PHE A 445 3.93 2.68 9.73
N MET A 446 4.37 3.37 8.66
CA MET A 446 5.57 4.20 8.64
C MET A 446 5.42 5.49 9.45
#